data_cf3229a02ae7e6233cf5a8ab96e8cdfc
#
_entry.id   cf3229a02ae7e6233cf5a8ab96e8cdfc
#
_cell.length_a   1.000
_cell.length_b   1.000
_cell.length_c   1.000
_cell.angle_alpha   90.00
_cell.angle_beta   90.00
_cell.angle_gamma   90.00
#
_symmetry.space_group_name_H-M   'P 1'
#
loop_
_entity.id
_entity.type
_entity.pdbx_description
1 polymer ?
#
loop_
_entity_poly.entity_id
_entity_poly.type
_entity_poly.pdbx_seq_one_letter_code
_entity_poly.pdbx_strand_id
1 'polypeptide(L)'
;GSEMCIRDRPEIEKRMKKIIKSRQTFECEELNGEEMRTRLAEIGQDYKIEQVNDLDAEGEILTLYRNGPFWDLCEGPHVESTAEIPKNCFSLDSLAGAYWKGSEKNKMLQRVYGLAFESQEALKDFKEKRKMAMERDHRKLNIDQHYFVIDEEVGKGLPLWMPNGTVIREELEKLAKEQEF
;
A
#
# COMPACT_ATOMS: atom_id res chain seq x y z
N GLY A 1 20.38 -5.33 11.36
CA GLY A 1 19.59 -4.34 10.67
C GLY A 1 18.58 -3.73 11.63
N SER A 2 18.54 -2.41 11.77
CA SER A 2 17.53 -1.75 12.59
C SER A 2 16.17 -1.95 11.94
N GLU A 3 15.23 -2.51 12.67
CA GLU A 3 13.84 -2.60 12.22
C GLU A 3 13.31 -1.17 12.02
N MET A 4 12.77 -0.90 10.81
CA MET A 4 12.18 0.39 10.51
C MET A 4 10.97 0.60 11.41
N CYS A 5 11.01 1.67 12.20
CA CYS A 5 9.94 1.98 13.14
C CYS A 5 8.95 2.98 12.51
N ILE A 6 7.71 2.97 12.98
CA ILE A 6 6.71 4.01 12.67
C ILE A 6 7.27 5.44 12.89
N ARG A 7 8.21 5.60 13.82
CA ARG A 7 8.90 6.87 14.13
C ARG A 7 9.81 7.36 13.01
N ASP A 8 10.25 6.46 12.12
CA ASP A 8 11.18 6.80 11.04
C ASP A 8 10.47 7.39 9.81
N ARG A 9 9.14 7.23 9.70
CA ARG A 9 8.35 7.74 8.57
C ARG A 9 8.55 9.22 8.26
N PRO A 10 8.52 10.15 9.24
CA PRO A 10 8.75 11.57 8.96
C PRO A 10 10.13 11.87 8.37
N GLU A 11 11.17 11.14 8.82
CA GLU A 11 12.52 11.32 8.29
C GLU A 11 12.64 10.77 6.86
N ILE A 12 11.99 9.64 6.56
CA ILE A 12 11.92 9.09 5.21
C ILE A 12 11.19 10.05 4.28
N GLU A 13 10.01 10.56 4.67
CA GLU A 13 9.28 11.57 3.89
C GLU A 13 10.10 12.83 3.63
N LYS A 14 10.87 13.26 4.62
CA LYS A 14 11.77 14.41 4.48
C LYS A 14 12.86 14.15 3.43
N ARG A 15 13.43 12.93 3.41
CA ARG A 15 14.40 12.52 2.39
C ARG A 15 13.76 12.42 1.02
N MET A 16 12.58 11.82 0.91
CA MET A 16 11.81 11.77 -0.35
C MET A 16 11.55 13.16 -0.91
N LYS A 17 11.11 14.11 -0.07
CA LYS A 17 10.92 15.51 -0.46
C LYS A 17 12.20 16.20 -0.95
N LYS A 18 13.38 15.84 -0.38
CA LYS A 18 14.67 16.35 -0.86
C LYS A 18 15.01 15.79 -2.24
N ILE A 19 14.76 14.49 -2.48
CA ILE A 19 14.99 13.85 -3.78
C ILE A 19 14.09 14.50 -4.85
N ILE A 20 12.79 14.68 -4.56
CA ILE A 20 11.89 15.37 -5.48
C ILE A 20 12.37 16.80 -5.78
N LYS A 21 12.80 17.52 -4.78
CA LYS A 21 13.31 18.89 -4.93
C LYS A 21 14.60 18.95 -5.76
N SER A 22 15.40 17.90 -5.79
CA SER A 22 16.66 17.85 -6.56
C SER A 22 16.43 17.64 -8.06
N ARG A 23 15.18 17.43 -8.52
CA ARG A 23 14.81 17.32 -9.93
C ARG A 23 15.63 16.27 -10.69
N GLN A 24 15.77 15.09 -10.09
CA GLN A 24 16.52 13.99 -10.70
C GLN A 24 15.73 13.40 -11.87
N THR A 25 16.44 13.11 -12.95
CA THR A 25 15.90 12.39 -14.11
C THR A 25 15.82 10.90 -13.83
N PHE A 26 14.87 10.24 -14.48
CA PHE A 26 14.83 8.78 -14.58
C PHE A 26 15.43 8.34 -15.89
N GLU A 27 16.38 7.42 -15.82
CA GLU A 27 17.03 6.82 -16.97
C GLU A 27 16.72 5.33 -16.99
N CYS A 28 16.24 4.83 -18.14
CA CYS A 28 15.93 3.43 -18.35
C CYS A 28 17.05 2.77 -19.18
N GLU A 29 17.49 1.60 -18.74
CA GLU A 29 18.48 0.77 -19.44
C GLU A 29 17.91 -0.65 -19.54
N GLU A 30 17.86 -1.22 -20.74
CA GLU A 30 17.52 -2.62 -20.96
C GLU A 30 18.78 -3.47 -20.80
N LEU A 31 18.69 -4.54 -20.02
CA LEU A 31 19.79 -5.45 -19.74
C LEU A 31 19.35 -6.90 -19.97
N ASN A 32 20.29 -7.74 -20.35
CA ASN A 32 20.05 -9.18 -20.32
C ASN A 32 20.15 -9.74 -18.89
N GLY A 33 19.66 -10.98 -18.70
CA GLY A 33 19.60 -11.60 -17.37
C GLY A 33 20.97 -11.74 -16.69
N GLU A 34 22.04 -12.02 -17.46
CA GLU A 34 23.40 -12.17 -16.91
C GLU A 34 23.98 -10.84 -16.41
N GLU A 35 23.83 -9.78 -17.20
CA GLU A 35 24.26 -8.43 -16.81
C GLU A 35 23.49 -7.92 -15.59
N MET A 36 22.19 -8.13 -15.55
CA MET A 36 21.35 -7.72 -14.42
C MET A 36 21.75 -8.45 -13.14
N ARG A 37 21.92 -9.77 -13.18
CA ARG A 37 22.37 -10.56 -12.04
C ARG A 37 23.73 -10.11 -11.52
N THR A 38 24.67 -9.84 -12.43
CA THR A 38 26.02 -9.38 -12.07
C THR A 38 25.95 -8.05 -11.31
N ARG A 39 25.22 -7.05 -11.83
CA ARG A 39 25.07 -5.76 -11.17
C ARG A 39 24.37 -5.87 -9.81
N LEU A 40 23.33 -6.70 -9.70
CA LEU A 40 22.61 -6.92 -8.45
C LEU A 40 23.47 -7.64 -7.39
N ALA A 41 24.33 -8.56 -7.82
CA ALA A 41 25.25 -9.25 -6.93
C ALA A 41 26.31 -8.30 -6.33
N GLU A 42 26.81 -7.34 -7.11
CA GLU A 42 27.75 -6.32 -6.63
C GLU A 42 27.21 -5.49 -5.46
N ILE A 43 25.89 -5.29 -5.41
CA ILE A 43 25.21 -4.53 -4.34
C ILE A 43 24.48 -5.43 -3.33
N GLY A 44 24.66 -6.76 -3.40
CA GLY A 44 24.10 -7.72 -2.45
C GLY A 44 22.58 -7.82 -2.43
N GLN A 45 21.94 -7.70 -3.60
CA GLN A 45 20.48 -7.74 -3.76
C GLN A 45 19.96 -9.15 -4.12
N ASP A 46 20.13 -10.12 -3.19
CA ASP A 46 19.79 -11.52 -3.42
C ASP A 46 18.33 -11.75 -3.82
N TYR A 47 17.39 -11.03 -3.20
CA TYR A 47 15.96 -11.12 -3.55
C TYR A 47 15.66 -10.64 -4.97
N LYS A 48 16.38 -9.62 -5.45
CA LYS A 48 16.23 -9.13 -6.82
C LYS A 48 16.85 -10.11 -7.82
N ILE A 49 17.94 -10.76 -7.47
CA ILE A 49 18.54 -11.83 -8.31
C ILE A 49 17.54 -12.97 -8.48
N GLU A 50 16.87 -13.40 -7.42
CA GLU A 50 15.82 -14.42 -7.50
C GLU A 50 14.66 -13.98 -8.41
N GLN A 51 14.25 -12.72 -8.34
CA GLN A 51 13.21 -12.15 -9.21
C GLN A 51 13.66 -12.11 -10.68
N VAL A 52 14.93 -11.73 -10.95
CA VAL A 52 15.51 -11.75 -12.30
C VAL A 52 15.52 -13.17 -12.88
N ASN A 53 15.81 -14.17 -12.09
CA ASN A 53 15.79 -15.56 -12.56
C ASN A 53 14.40 -16.01 -13.03
N ASP A 54 13.34 -15.60 -12.31
CA ASP A 54 11.97 -15.90 -12.69
C ASP A 54 11.60 -15.20 -14.00
N LEU A 55 11.84 -13.88 -14.10
CA LEU A 55 11.52 -13.06 -15.27
C LEU A 55 12.31 -13.47 -16.53
N ASP A 56 13.60 -13.76 -16.37
CA ASP A 56 14.48 -14.22 -17.47
C ASP A 56 14.01 -15.57 -18.01
N ALA A 57 13.55 -16.48 -17.13
CA ALA A 57 12.98 -17.78 -17.51
C ALA A 57 11.65 -17.65 -18.27
N GLU A 58 10.88 -16.61 -18.01
CA GLU A 58 9.63 -16.26 -18.71
C GLU A 58 9.87 -15.49 -20.02
N GLY A 59 11.13 -15.09 -20.27
CA GLY A 59 11.52 -14.32 -21.47
C GLY A 59 11.11 -12.85 -21.44
N GLU A 60 10.91 -12.31 -20.24
CA GLU A 60 10.54 -10.92 -20.05
C GLU A 60 11.74 -9.97 -20.29
N ILE A 61 11.45 -8.75 -20.77
CA ILE A 61 12.45 -7.71 -20.94
C ILE A 61 12.82 -7.16 -19.55
N LEU A 62 14.11 -7.21 -19.24
CA LEU A 62 14.61 -6.71 -17.96
C LEU A 62 15.06 -5.25 -18.11
N THR A 63 14.40 -4.38 -17.36
CA THR A 63 14.74 -2.96 -17.34
C THR A 63 15.24 -2.52 -15.97
N LEU A 64 16.29 -1.71 -16.01
CA LEU A 64 16.87 -1.03 -14.87
C LEU A 64 16.54 0.45 -14.96
N TYR A 65 15.97 1.00 -13.91
CA TYR A 65 15.73 2.43 -13.79
C TYR A 65 16.69 3.06 -12.80
N ARG A 66 17.34 4.13 -13.26
CA ARG A 66 18.25 4.94 -12.45
C ARG A 66 17.61 6.27 -12.08
N ASN A 67 17.73 6.66 -10.82
CA ASN A 67 17.31 7.97 -10.33
C ASN A 67 18.42 8.57 -9.46
N GLY A 68 19.24 9.42 -10.04
CA GLY A 68 20.45 9.91 -9.39
C GLY A 68 21.41 8.77 -9.02
N PRO A 69 21.83 8.65 -7.76
CA PRO A 69 22.73 7.58 -7.33
C PRO A 69 22.03 6.23 -7.11
N PHE A 70 20.71 6.21 -7.07
CA PHE A 70 19.91 5.01 -6.84
C PHE A 70 19.48 4.38 -8.17
N TRP A 71 19.49 3.05 -8.22
CA TRP A 71 18.93 2.30 -9.33
C TRP A 71 18.30 0.99 -8.81
N ASP A 72 17.34 0.48 -9.57
CA ASP A 72 16.68 -0.79 -9.26
C ASP A 72 16.08 -1.44 -10.51
N LEU A 73 15.84 -2.74 -10.43
CA LEU A 73 15.02 -3.49 -11.40
C LEU A 73 13.57 -2.97 -11.30
N CYS A 74 13.02 -2.49 -12.40
CA CYS A 74 11.67 -1.98 -12.48
C CYS A 74 11.13 -2.04 -13.89
N GLU A 75 9.88 -2.43 -14.05
CA GLU A 75 9.18 -2.50 -15.34
C GLU A 75 8.84 -1.11 -15.90
N GLY A 76 8.62 -0.14 -15.02
CA GLY A 76 8.14 1.18 -15.42
C GLY A 76 6.64 1.21 -15.72
N PRO A 77 6.12 2.22 -16.47
CA PRO A 77 6.81 3.45 -16.83
C PRO A 77 7.04 4.38 -15.63
N HIS A 78 7.95 5.32 -15.80
CA HIS A 78 8.22 6.39 -14.83
C HIS A 78 8.04 7.75 -15.48
N VAL A 79 7.89 8.78 -14.64
CA VAL A 79 8.00 10.18 -15.08
C VAL A 79 9.40 10.46 -15.60
N GLU A 80 9.58 11.45 -16.46
CA GLU A 80 10.91 11.81 -16.97
C GLU A 80 11.81 12.36 -15.85
N SER A 81 11.22 13.07 -14.92
CA SER A 81 11.94 13.68 -13.80
C SER A 81 11.09 13.76 -12.53
N THR A 82 11.76 13.67 -11.38
CA THR A 82 11.11 13.95 -10.08
C THR A 82 10.53 15.37 -9.98
N ALA A 83 10.88 16.27 -10.90
CA ALA A 83 10.31 17.62 -10.99
C ALA A 83 8.81 17.62 -11.35
N GLU A 84 8.31 16.56 -11.99
CA GLU A 84 6.91 16.39 -12.36
C GLU A 84 6.02 15.98 -11.19
N ILE A 85 6.62 15.49 -10.10
CA ILE A 85 5.88 15.09 -8.90
C ILE A 85 5.40 16.33 -8.16
N PRO A 86 4.08 16.54 -8.00
CA PRO A 86 3.56 17.72 -7.32
C PRO A 86 3.99 17.76 -5.85
N LYS A 87 4.13 18.96 -5.32
CA LYS A 87 4.55 19.16 -3.93
C LYS A 87 3.48 18.67 -2.96
N ASN A 88 3.90 17.97 -1.90
CA ASN A 88 3.03 17.50 -0.82
C ASN A 88 1.86 16.62 -1.27
N CYS A 89 1.96 15.97 -2.42
CA CYS A 89 0.93 15.07 -2.96
C CYS A 89 1.08 13.62 -2.47
N PHE A 90 2.07 13.29 -1.66
CA PHE A 90 2.30 11.97 -1.11
C PHE A 90 2.49 11.97 0.40
N SER A 91 2.26 10.84 1.02
CA SER A 91 2.65 10.56 2.42
C SER A 91 2.86 9.06 2.63
N LEU A 92 3.73 8.71 3.57
CA LEU A 92 3.82 7.33 4.04
C LEU A 92 2.63 7.05 4.98
N ASP A 93 2.00 5.90 4.78
CA ASP A 93 0.76 5.54 5.46
C ASP A 93 0.99 4.53 6.58
N SER A 94 1.42 3.32 6.24
CA SER A 94 1.53 2.23 7.18
C SER A 94 2.73 1.32 6.91
N LEU A 95 3.04 0.49 7.90
CA LEU A 95 4.04 -0.57 7.84
C LEU A 95 3.35 -1.90 8.10
N ALA A 96 3.70 -2.92 7.35
CA ALA A 96 3.24 -4.29 7.58
C ALA A 96 4.37 -5.29 7.33
N GLY A 97 4.31 -6.44 8.00
CA GLY A 97 5.10 -7.59 7.63
C GLY A 97 4.57 -8.21 6.34
N ALA A 98 5.45 -8.67 5.49
CA ALA A 98 5.10 -9.40 4.27
C ALA A 98 6.13 -10.50 4.01
N TYR A 99 5.68 -11.75 3.91
CA TYR A 99 6.56 -12.83 3.55
C TYR A 99 7.01 -12.71 2.10
N TRP A 100 8.30 -12.96 1.84
CA TRP A 100 8.84 -12.97 0.49
C TRP A 100 8.07 -13.96 -0.38
N LYS A 101 7.65 -13.53 -1.58
CA LYS A 101 6.79 -14.30 -2.51
C LYS A 101 5.51 -14.86 -1.87
N GLY A 102 5.01 -14.23 -0.80
CA GLY A 102 3.75 -14.62 -0.15
C GLY A 102 3.78 -15.93 0.63
N SER A 103 4.94 -16.56 0.80
CA SER A 103 5.06 -17.84 1.50
C SER A 103 5.58 -17.67 2.92
N GLU A 104 4.86 -18.20 3.91
CA GLU A 104 5.27 -18.19 5.33
C GLU A 104 6.59 -18.92 5.60
N LYS A 105 7.06 -19.75 4.67
CA LYS A 105 8.34 -20.45 4.74
C LYS A 105 9.52 -19.53 4.44
N ASN A 106 9.27 -18.41 3.78
CA ASN A 106 10.26 -17.41 3.39
C ASN A 106 10.44 -16.35 4.48
N LYS A 107 11.51 -15.57 4.36
CA LYS A 107 11.75 -14.46 5.29
C LYS A 107 10.63 -13.43 5.25
N MET A 108 10.24 -12.98 6.43
CA MET A 108 9.33 -11.84 6.58
C MET A 108 10.11 -10.55 6.36
N LEU A 109 9.63 -9.75 5.41
CA LEU A 109 10.14 -8.43 5.07
C LEU A 109 9.21 -7.36 5.63
N GLN A 110 9.69 -6.13 5.70
CA GLN A 110 8.87 -4.96 6.04
C GLN A 110 8.36 -4.32 4.76
N ARG A 111 7.05 -4.15 4.66
CA ARG A 111 6.39 -3.43 3.56
C ARG A 111 5.94 -2.06 4.04
N VAL A 112 6.41 -1.03 3.37
CA VAL A 112 6.01 0.35 3.61
C VAL A 112 4.93 0.72 2.60
N TYR A 113 3.77 1.16 3.08
CA TYR A 113 2.69 1.66 2.25
C TYR A 113 2.74 3.18 2.19
N GLY A 114 2.51 3.71 1.00
CA GLY A 114 2.42 5.14 0.75
C GLY A 114 1.16 5.51 0.00
N LEU A 115 0.76 6.75 0.12
CA LEU A 115 -0.32 7.39 -0.62
C LEU A 115 0.30 8.43 -1.55
N ALA A 116 -0.12 8.45 -2.81
CA ALA A 116 0.27 9.45 -3.80
C ALA A 116 -0.96 9.88 -4.60
N PHE A 117 -1.09 11.17 -4.84
CA PHE A 117 -2.20 11.78 -5.55
C PHE A 117 -1.69 12.86 -6.50
N GLU A 118 -2.53 13.28 -7.43
CA GLU A 118 -2.24 14.36 -8.38
C GLU A 118 -2.11 15.74 -7.71
N SER A 119 -2.67 15.91 -6.51
CA SER A 119 -2.60 17.17 -5.77
C SER A 119 -2.57 16.97 -4.26
N GLN A 120 -2.17 18.02 -3.55
CA GLN A 120 -2.20 18.05 -2.09
C GLN A 120 -3.65 18.03 -1.56
N GLU A 121 -4.57 18.67 -2.26
CA GLU A 121 -5.99 18.72 -1.92
C GLU A 121 -6.61 17.34 -2.01
N ALA A 122 -6.34 16.59 -3.10
CA ALA A 122 -6.81 15.23 -3.28
C ALA A 122 -6.30 14.29 -2.19
N LEU A 123 -5.02 14.40 -1.81
CA LEU A 123 -4.45 13.64 -0.70
C LEU A 123 -5.12 13.97 0.64
N LYS A 124 -5.40 15.26 0.89
CA LYS A 124 -6.07 15.71 2.12
C LYS A 124 -7.50 15.19 2.18
N ASP A 125 -8.26 15.35 1.09
CA ASP A 125 -9.64 14.86 0.98
C ASP A 125 -9.72 13.34 1.20
N PHE A 126 -8.82 12.58 0.60
CA PHE A 126 -8.74 11.14 0.83
C PHE A 126 -8.50 10.79 2.31
N LYS A 127 -7.56 11.48 2.96
CA LYS A 127 -7.27 11.25 4.39
C LYS A 127 -8.46 11.60 5.28
N GLU A 128 -9.17 12.68 4.98
CA GLU A 128 -10.37 13.09 5.71
C GLU A 128 -11.51 12.08 5.52
N LYS A 129 -11.76 11.63 4.29
CA LYS A 129 -12.75 10.57 4.00
C LYS A 129 -12.42 9.28 4.72
N ARG A 130 -11.14 8.87 4.71
CA ARG A 130 -10.69 7.67 5.40
C ARG A 130 -10.86 7.79 6.93
N LYS A 131 -10.56 8.95 7.50
CA LYS A 131 -10.79 9.21 8.94
C LYS A 131 -12.27 9.09 9.27
N MET A 132 -13.14 9.73 8.50
CA MET A 132 -14.59 9.62 8.70
C MET A 132 -15.09 8.17 8.55
N ALA A 133 -14.57 7.42 7.59
CA ALA A 133 -14.91 6.00 7.43
C ALA A 133 -14.52 5.17 8.65
N MET A 134 -13.34 5.42 9.24
CA MET A 134 -12.90 4.76 10.47
C MET A 134 -13.77 5.13 11.69
N GLU A 135 -14.22 6.37 11.76
CA GLU A 135 -15.14 6.83 12.83
C GLU A 135 -16.53 6.20 12.69
N ARG A 136 -16.97 5.93 11.45
CA ARG A 136 -18.26 5.33 11.11
C ARG A 136 -18.20 3.80 10.97
N ASP A 137 -17.07 3.16 11.29
CA ASP A 137 -16.97 1.69 11.22
C ASP A 137 -18.04 1.05 12.12
N HIS A 138 -18.88 0.22 11.50
CA HIS A 138 -19.99 -0.45 12.20
C HIS A 138 -19.52 -1.30 13.38
N ARG A 139 -18.30 -1.86 13.33
CA ARG A 139 -17.74 -2.63 14.45
C ARG A 139 -17.44 -1.75 15.66
N LYS A 140 -16.92 -0.53 15.40
CA LYS A 140 -16.67 0.45 16.46
C LYS A 140 -17.99 0.95 17.03
N LEU A 141 -18.93 1.34 16.17
CA LEU A 141 -20.26 1.78 16.59
C LEU A 141 -21.01 0.67 17.36
N ASN A 142 -20.84 -0.58 16.96
CA ASN A 142 -21.47 -1.71 17.64
C ASN A 142 -20.99 -1.91 19.08
N ILE A 143 -19.70 -1.60 19.38
CA ILE A 143 -19.18 -1.67 20.76
C ILE A 143 -19.97 -0.72 21.67
N ASP A 144 -20.25 0.48 21.20
CA ASP A 144 -20.92 1.53 21.98
C ASP A 144 -22.45 1.37 21.98
N GLN A 145 -23.02 0.93 20.86
CA GLN A 145 -24.46 0.96 20.60
C GLN A 145 -25.16 -0.41 20.71
N HIS A 146 -24.40 -1.50 20.78
CA HIS A 146 -24.91 -2.87 20.90
C HIS A 146 -25.95 -3.23 19.82
N TYR A 147 -25.58 -3.07 18.56
CA TYR A 147 -26.46 -3.40 17.43
C TYR A 147 -26.57 -4.89 17.15
N PHE A 148 -25.45 -5.62 17.29
CA PHE A 148 -25.39 -7.05 17.05
C PHE A 148 -24.29 -7.72 17.88
N VAL A 149 -24.38 -9.03 18.01
CA VAL A 149 -23.31 -9.88 18.53
C VAL A 149 -22.96 -10.95 17.50
N ILE A 150 -21.73 -11.41 17.53
CA ILE A 150 -21.27 -12.58 16.78
C ILE A 150 -20.97 -13.65 17.80
N ASP A 151 -21.64 -14.80 17.67
CA ASP A 151 -21.46 -15.94 18.54
C ASP A 151 -20.74 -17.06 17.77
N GLU A 152 -19.75 -17.69 18.41
CA GLU A 152 -18.98 -18.77 17.77
C GLU A 152 -19.81 -20.04 17.54
N GLU A 153 -20.82 -20.30 18.38
CA GLU A 153 -21.73 -21.43 18.23
C GLU A 153 -22.66 -21.28 17.02
N VAL A 154 -23.00 -20.04 16.66
CA VAL A 154 -23.83 -19.73 15.49
C VAL A 154 -22.99 -19.67 14.21
N GLY A 155 -21.77 -19.15 14.32
CA GLY A 155 -20.80 -19.11 13.22
C GLY A 155 -20.22 -17.71 12.97
N LYS A 156 -18.96 -17.70 12.54
CA LYS A 156 -18.23 -16.46 12.20
C LYS A 156 -18.89 -15.79 11.00
N GLY A 157 -19.22 -14.50 11.14
CA GLY A 157 -19.84 -13.70 10.08
C GLY A 157 -21.36 -13.73 10.06
N LEU A 158 -22.02 -14.44 10.99
CA LEU A 158 -23.48 -14.45 11.17
C LEU A 158 -23.85 -13.56 12.36
N PRO A 159 -24.22 -12.29 12.15
CA PRO A 159 -24.59 -11.40 13.24
C PRO A 159 -25.98 -11.75 13.81
N LEU A 160 -26.08 -11.87 15.12
CA LEU A 160 -27.33 -11.92 15.85
C LEU A 160 -27.74 -10.50 16.23
N TRP A 161 -28.90 -10.06 15.73
CA TRP A 161 -29.38 -8.70 15.97
C TRP A 161 -29.82 -8.51 17.42
N MET A 162 -29.28 -7.47 18.03
CA MET A 162 -29.72 -6.98 19.32
C MET A 162 -30.92 -6.01 19.15
N PRO A 163 -31.65 -5.67 20.21
CA PRO A 163 -32.84 -4.80 20.10
C PRO A 163 -32.59 -3.50 19.33
N ASN A 164 -31.49 -2.80 19.60
CA ASN A 164 -31.16 -1.55 18.90
C ASN A 164 -30.92 -1.78 17.41
N GLY A 165 -30.21 -2.85 17.07
CA GLY A 165 -29.93 -3.20 15.67
C GLY A 165 -31.18 -3.66 14.92
N THR A 166 -32.09 -4.38 15.60
CA THR A 166 -33.35 -4.82 15.02
C THR A 166 -34.23 -3.63 14.62
N VAL A 167 -34.35 -2.61 15.43
CA VAL A 167 -35.09 -1.38 15.10
C VAL A 167 -34.54 -0.73 13.85
N ILE A 168 -33.23 -0.55 13.76
CA ILE A 168 -32.58 0.07 12.56
C ILE A 168 -32.83 -0.79 11.32
N ARG A 169 -32.70 -2.09 11.42
CA ARG A 169 -32.92 -3.03 10.32
C ARG A 169 -34.38 -2.95 9.83
N GLU A 170 -35.35 -2.99 10.73
CA GLU A 170 -36.79 -2.93 10.41
C GLU A 170 -37.16 -1.61 9.70
N GLU A 171 -36.64 -0.46 10.18
CA GLU A 171 -36.87 0.83 9.52
C GLU A 171 -36.23 0.90 8.13
N LEU A 172 -35.04 0.33 7.92
CA LEU A 172 -34.41 0.26 6.61
C LEU A 172 -35.18 -0.66 5.65
N GLU A 173 -35.65 -1.82 6.13
CA GLU A 173 -36.48 -2.73 5.34
C GLU A 173 -37.82 -2.08 4.93
N LYS A 174 -38.44 -1.34 5.86
CA LYS A 174 -39.65 -0.56 5.58
C LYS A 174 -39.41 0.50 4.52
N LEU A 175 -38.36 1.30 4.68
CA LEU A 175 -37.99 2.32 3.70
C LEU A 175 -37.75 1.72 2.32
N ALA A 176 -37.03 0.60 2.23
CA ALA A 176 -36.78 -0.08 0.96
C ALA A 176 -38.09 -0.51 0.28
N LYS A 177 -39.01 -1.12 1.02
CA LYS A 177 -40.31 -1.52 0.51
C LYS A 177 -41.18 -0.34 0.05
N GLU A 178 -41.12 0.80 0.75
CA GLU A 178 -41.86 2.02 0.37
C GLU A 178 -41.29 2.69 -0.90
N GLN A 179 -40.00 2.48 -1.21
CA GLN A 179 -39.34 3.05 -2.39
C GLN A 179 -39.46 2.15 -3.64
N GLU A 180 -39.68 0.85 -3.47
CA GLU A 180 -39.78 -0.12 -4.56
C GLU A 180 -41.21 -0.32 -5.09
N PHE A 181 -42.21 0.17 -4.39
CA PHE A 181 -43.63 0.10 -4.72
C PHE A 181 -44.27 1.50 -4.74
#